data_eff06a328fda293daec9e507ad8d93f2
#
_entry.id   eff06a328fda293daec9e507ad8d93f2
#
_cell.length_a   1.000
_cell.length_b   1.000
_cell.length_c   1.000
_cell.angle_alpha   90.00
_cell.angle_beta   90.00
_cell.angle_gamma   90.00
#
_symmetry.space_group_name_H-M   'P 1'
#
loop_
_entity.id
_entity.type
_entity.pdbx_description
1 polymer ?
#
loop_
_entity_poly.entity_id
_entity_poly.type
_entity_poly.pdbx_seq_one_letter_code
_entity_poly.pdbx_strand_id
1 'polypeptide(L)'
;MNKRLISLITGIVLLLIFASILFIFQVRQSEVAVVTTFGSYSRTIDEPGIQFKLPWPIQKVFKFDNRLQNFERKFEQTTTGDAKPLIIEVYVGWRISDPKIFLERFNGDVTKAEQNLESLVRDAKNSVIGQHPFRDLISPREEDLKFDNIETEIVQAIQNEAKDDYGMQVEFAGIKQLGLPESNTQKVFERMRADRQRLVKQFQGEGESRAMEIRSKAEAESTRILNQAKAQAIEIEGQAEAQANEYYKVFQENPELAELLLGLEALEAATKEKTTIVADPSTPPFNLFREGVGELTGRNQNK
;
A
#
# COMPACT_ATOMS: atom_id res chain seq x y z
N MET A 1 -81.26 44.22 3.79
CA MET A 1 -80.95 42.82 3.72
C MET A 1 -81.35 42.15 5.03
N ASN A 2 -82.31 41.21 5.03
CA ASN A 2 -82.91 40.66 6.24
C ASN A 2 -81.83 39.97 7.11
N LYS A 3 -81.74 40.36 8.41
CA LYS A 3 -80.81 39.75 9.39
C LYS A 3 -80.87 38.21 9.40
N ARG A 4 -82.04 37.63 9.16
CA ARG A 4 -82.20 36.16 9.01
C ARG A 4 -81.58 35.57 7.80
N LEU A 5 -81.57 36.30 6.69
CA LEU A 5 -80.90 35.85 5.45
C LEU A 5 -79.37 35.88 5.56
N ILE A 6 -78.80 36.90 6.22
CA ILE A 6 -77.32 36.98 6.51
C ILE A 6 -76.96 35.87 7.46
N SER A 7 -77.65 35.57 8.52
CA SER A 7 -77.37 34.47 9.45
C SER A 7 -77.44 33.11 8.77
N LEU A 8 -78.34 32.90 7.84
CA LEU A 8 -78.47 31.64 7.09
C LEU A 8 -77.32 31.47 6.09
N ILE A 9 -76.96 32.57 5.40
CA ILE A 9 -75.78 32.54 4.52
C ILE A 9 -74.50 32.26 5.32
N THR A 10 -74.27 32.91 6.45
CA THR A 10 -73.15 32.67 7.35
C THR A 10 -73.09 31.23 7.83
N GLY A 11 -74.26 30.65 8.21
CA GLY A 11 -74.36 29.24 8.61
C GLY A 11 -73.94 28.25 7.48
N ILE A 12 -74.44 28.55 6.24
CA ILE A 12 -74.05 27.71 5.06
C ILE A 12 -72.56 27.81 4.74
N VAL A 13 -71.97 29.00 4.80
CA VAL A 13 -70.56 29.21 4.57
C VAL A 13 -69.73 28.48 5.61
N LEU A 14 -70.06 28.55 6.88
CA LEU A 14 -69.37 27.80 7.94
C LEU A 14 -69.55 26.31 7.76
N LEU A 15 -70.73 25.82 7.36
CA LEU A 15 -70.93 24.40 7.06
C LEU A 15 -70.10 23.94 5.86
N LEU A 16 -69.98 24.73 4.80
CA LEU A 16 -69.14 24.44 3.65
C LEU A 16 -67.63 24.42 4.01
N ILE A 17 -67.16 25.36 4.84
CA ILE A 17 -65.79 25.37 5.34
C ILE A 17 -65.52 24.13 6.19
N PHE A 18 -66.43 23.77 7.08
CA PHE A 18 -66.31 22.56 7.88
C PHE A 18 -66.33 21.28 7.06
N ALA A 19 -67.20 21.19 6.06
CA ALA A 19 -67.19 20.10 5.10
C ALA A 19 -65.87 19.99 4.29
N SER A 20 -65.34 21.13 3.83
CA SER A 20 -64.08 21.19 3.12
C SER A 20 -62.97 20.63 3.98
N ILE A 21 -62.83 20.95 5.24
CA ILE A 21 -61.82 20.42 6.16
C ILE A 21 -61.98 18.91 6.37
N LEU A 22 -63.21 18.41 6.38
CA LEU A 22 -63.55 17.02 6.67
C LEU A 22 -63.23 16.10 5.47
N PHE A 23 -63.52 16.56 4.24
CA PHE A 23 -63.46 15.73 3.02
C PHE A 23 -62.23 15.99 2.14
N ILE A 24 -61.49 17.09 2.38
CA ILE A 24 -60.34 17.48 1.54
C ILE A 24 -59.05 17.36 2.35
N PHE A 25 -57.99 16.87 1.69
CA PHE A 25 -56.61 16.96 2.21
C PHE A 25 -55.66 17.28 1.06
N GLN A 26 -54.49 17.84 1.40
CA GLN A 26 -53.47 18.21 0.43
C GLN A 26 -52.29 17.27 0.59
N VAL A 27 -51.76 16.80 -0.54
CA VAL A 27 -50.50 16.07 -0.64
C VAL A 27 -49.45 17.02 -1.22
N ARG A 28 -48.35 17.18 -0.52
CA ARG A 28 -47.21 17.99 -0.99
C ARG A 28 -46.39 17.22 -2.02
N GLN A 29 -45.59 17.92 -2.83
CA GLN A 29 -44.70 17.30 -3.82
C GLN A 29 -43.64 16.35 -3.22
N SER A 30 -43.29 16.60 -1.95
CA SER A 30 -42.32 15.77 -1.20
C SER A 30 -42.97 14.65 -0.40
N GLU A 31 -44.28 14.47 -0.49
CA GLU A 31 -45.07 13.53 0.32
C GLU A 31 -45.79 12.53 -0.57
N VAL A 32 -45.85 11.30 -0.10
CA VAL A 32 -46.77 10.26 -0.62
C VAL A 32 -47.82 9.99 0.44
N ALA A 33 -49.06 9.90 0.04
CA ALA A 33 -50.14 9.63 0.95
C ALA A 33 -50.75 8.24 0.73
N VAL A 34 -50.97 7.52 1.81
CA VAL A 34 -51.70 6.25 1.82
C VAL A 34 -53.01 6.44 2.52
N VAL A 35 -54.10 6.09 1.82
CA VAL A 35 -55.45 6.14 2.36
C VAL A 35 -55.86 4.73 2.79
N THR A 36 -56.23 4.58 4.04
CA THR A 36 -56.81 3.35 4.59
C THR A 36 -58.31 3.53 4.84
N THR A 37 -59.11 2.49 4.58
CA THR A 37 -60.53 2.44 4.85
C THR A 37 -60.79 1.37 5.90
N PHE A 38 -61.35 1.75 7.05
CA PHE A 38 -61.53 0.89 8.22
C PHE A 38 -60.26 0.11 8.62
N GLY A 39 -59.09 0.76 8.46
CA GLY A 39 -57.80 0.16 8.81
C GLY A 39 -57.13 -0.65 7.69
N SER A 40 -57.85 -1.02 6.63
CA SER A 40 -57.29 -1.75 5.50
C SER A 40 -56.77 -0.80 4.42
N TYR A 41 -55.68 -1.14 3.76
CA TYR A 41 -55.15 -0.38 2.62
C TYR A 41 -56.21 -0.20 1.52
N SER A 42 -56.37 1.02 1.05
CA SER A 42 -57.32 1.38 -0.01
C SER A 42 -56.63 1.85 -1.27
N ARG A 43 -55.81 2.89 -1.17
CA ARG A 43 -55.07 3.47 -2.31
C ARG A 43 -53.86 4.26 -1.85
N THR A 44 -52.85 4.33 -2.74
CA THR A 44 -51.70 5.25 -2.62
C THR A 44 -51.91 6.42 -3.56
N ILE A 45 -51.49 7.62 -3.13
CA ILE A 45 -51.57 8.88 -3.88
C ILE A 45 -50.18 9.47 -3.93
N ASP A 46 -49.58 9.40 -5.11
CA ASP A 46 -48.23 9.91 -5.39
C ASP A 46 -48.26 11.29 -6.04
N GLU A 47 -49.42 11.68 -6.61
CA GLU A 47 -49.61 12.97 -7.26
C GLU A 47 -49.84 14.08 -6.24
N PRO A 48 -49.04 15.18 -6.27
CA PRO A 48 -49.27 16.33 -5.40
C PRO A 48 -50.55 17.07 -5.80
N GLY A 49 -51.25 17.55 -4.81
CA GLY A 49 -52.45 18.29 -5.06
C GLY A 49 -53.53 18.14 -3.99
N ILE A 50 -54.70 18.59 -4.33
CA ILE A 50 -55.91 18.48 -3.46
C ILE A 50 -56.59 17.14 -3.75
N GLN A 51 -56.77 16.35 -2.70
CA GLN A 51 -57.37 15.03 -2.75
C GLN A 51 -58.59 14.92 -1.82
N PHE A 52 -59.49 14.02 -2.17
CA PHE A 52 -60.72 13.78 -1.40
C PHE A 52 -60.56 12.51 -0.54
N LYS A 53 -61.08 12.58 0.68
CA LYS A 53 -61.20 11.45 1.59
C LYS A 53 -62.57 11.44 2.29
N LEU A 54 -62.96 10.29 2.75
CA LEU A 54 -64.11 10.19 3.65
C LEU A 54 -63.71 10.59 5.09
N PRO A 55 -64.66 11.19 5.84
CA PRO A 55 -64.34 11.63 7.20
C PRO A 55 -63.99 10.44 8.12
N TRP A 56 -63.21 10.76 9.12
CA TRP A 56 -62.95 9.81 10.21
C TRP A 56 -64.29 9.39 10.86
N PRO A 57 -64.53 8.09 11.20
CA PRO A 57 -63.57 7.00 11.27
C PRO A 57 -63.43 6.14 10.00
N ILE A 58 -64.09 6.47 8.90
CA ILE A 58 -64.13 5.65 7.68
C ILE A 58 -62.75 5.59 7.01
N GLN A 59 -62.17 6.76 6.79
CA GLN A 59 -60.84 6.81 6.15
C GLN A 59 -59.82 7.57 7.01
N LYS A 60 -58.62 7.00 7.07
CA LYS A 60 -57.42 7.62 7.66
C LYS A 60 -56.37 7.80 6.60
N VAL A 61 -55.69 8.92 6.59
CA VAL A 61 -54.59 9.24 5.66
C VAL A 61 -53.28 9.25 6.41
N PHE A 62 -52.34 8.48 5.93
CA PHE A 62 -50.94 8.49 6.38
C PHE A 62 -50.13 9.21 5.31
N LYS A 63 -49.29 10.15 5.71
CA LYS A 63 -48.42 10.90 4.83
C LYS A 63 -46.98 10.55 5.15
N PHE A 64 -46.23 10.17 4.14
CA PHE A 64 -44.85 9.83 4.25
C PHE A 64 -44.00 10.78 3.43
N ASP A 65 -42.84 11.17 3.95
CA ASP A 65 -41.85 11.96 3.20
C ASP A 65 -41.16 11.03 2.17
N ASN A 66 -41.27 11.40 0.88
CA ASN A 66 -40.67 10.66 -0.23
C ASN A 66 -39.24 11.15 -0.61
N ARG A 67 -38.74 12.13 0.14
CA ARG A 67 -37.37 12.61 -0.05
C ARG A 67 -36.35 11.57 0.44
N LEU A 68 -35.16 11.66 -0.13
CA LEU A 68 -34.04 10.90 0.35
C LEU A 68 -33.75 11.28 1.81
N GLN A 69 -33.80 10.30 2.67
CA GLN A 69 -33.49 10.42 4.08
C GLN A 69 -32.10 9.82 4.30
N ASN A 70 -31.33 10.45 5.18
CA ASN A 70 -30.03 9.96 5.57
C ASN A 70 -30.07 9.53 7.02
N PHE A 71 -29.56 8.36 7.27
CA PHE A 71 -29.33 7.92 8.62
C PHE A 71 -27.85 7.59 8.82
N GLU A 72 -27.30 8.04 9.93
CA GLU A 72 -25.91 7.81 10.32
C GLU A 72 -25.89 6.93 11.56
N ARG A 73 -25.06 5.90 11.50
CA ARG A 73 -24.87 5.02 12.64
C ARG A 73 -23.58 5.36 13.36
N LYS A 74 -23.65 5.47 14.69
CA LYS A 74 -22.49 5.67 15.55
C LYS A 74 -21.50 4.50 15.43
N PHE A 75 -20.27 4.78 15.75
CA PHE A 75 -19.15 3.85 15.75
C PHE A 75 -19.50 2.47 16.30
N GLU A 76 -19.43 1.47 15.47
CA GLU A 76 -19.54 0.06 15.87
C GLU A 76 -18.24 -0.68 15.57
N GLN A 77 -17.84 -1.51 16.53
CA GLN A 77 -16.71 -2.38 16.32
C GLN A 77 -17.14 -3.57 15.45
N THR A 78 -16.34 -3.84 14.42
CA THR A 78 -16.46 -5.02 13.56
C THR A 78 -15.10 -5.68 13.42
N THR A 79 -15.08 -6.87 12.82
CA THR A 79 -13.84 -7.63 12.60
C THR A 79 -13.70 -7.95 11.13
N THR A 80 -12.53 -7.69 10.58
CA THR A 80 -12.20 -8.00 9.17
C THR A 80 -11.97 -9.49 8.97
N GLY A 81 -11.93 -9.96 7.72
CA GLY A 81 -11.71 -11.36 7.37
C GLY A 81 -10.38 -11.94 7.88
N ASP A 82 -9.39 -11.11 8.13
CA ASP A 82 -8.12 -11.48 8.75
C ASP A 82 -8.09 -11.25 10.28
N ALA A 83 -9.27 -11.25 10.91
CA ALA A 83 -9.48 -11.17 12.36
C ALA A 83 -8.91 -9.92 13.05
N LYS A 84 -8.85 -8.79 12.34
CA LYS A 84 -8.43 -7.51 12.91
C LYS A 84 -9.65 -6.67 13.30
N PRO A 85 -9.72 -6.17 14.55
CA PRO A 85 -10.82 -5.34 14.99
C PRO A 85 -10.72 -3.94 14.37
N LEU A 86 -11.87 -3.43 13.94
CA LEU A 86 -12.02 -2.14 13.28
C LEU A 86 -13.29 -1.45 13.79
N ILE A 87 -13.25 -0.14 13.92
CA ILE A 87 -14.44 0.67 14.20
C ILE A 87 -14.84 1.35 12.89
N ILE A 88 -16.09 1.15 12.48
CA ILE A 88 -16.61 1.71 11.24
C ILE A 88 -17.88 2.49 11.51
N GLU A 89 -17.94 3.71 10.99
CA GLU A 89 -19.15 4.50 10.89
C GLU A 89 -19.65 4.46 9.45
N VAL A 90 -20.91 4.00 9.28
CA VAL A 90 -21.56 3.90 7.98
C VAL A 90 -22.75 4.86 7.94
N TYR A 91 -22.93 5.55 6.84
CA TYR A 91 -24.12 6.32 6.54
C TYR A 91 -24.86 5.68 5.37
N VAL A 92 -26.20 5.82 5.40
CA VAL A 92 -27.08 5.21 4.41
C VAL A 92 -28.11 6.21 3.96
N GLY A 93 -28.23 6.38 2.66
CA GLY A 93 -29.30 7.14 2.03
C GLY A 93 -30.43 6.20 1.60
N TRP A 94 -31.64 6.46 2.10
CA TRP A 94 -32.81 5.65 1.83
C TRP A 94 -34.06 6.49 1.59
N ARG A 95 -35.06 5.91 0.92
CA ARG A 95 -36.38 6.51 0.76
C ARG A 95 -37.46 5.43 0.79
N ILE A 96 -38.71 5.85 0.98
CA ILE A 96 -39.87 4.96 0.92
C ILE A 96 -40.18 4.71 -0.57
N SER A 97 -40.04 3.46 -1.03
CA SER A 97 -40.34 3.08 -2.42
C SER A 97 -41.73 2.49 -2.57
N ASP A 98 -42.19 1.71 -1.59
CA ASP A 98 -43.55 1.18 -1.53
C ASP A 98 -44.25 1.59 -0.22
N PRO A 99 -45.04 2.68 -0.23
CA PRO A 99 -45.72 3.17 0.96
C PRO A 99 -46.78 2.20 1.51
N LYS A 100 -47.27 1.26 0.69
CA LYS A 100 -48.21 0.22 1.13
C LYS A 100 -47.51 -0.78 2.05
N ILE A 101 -46.40 -1.38 1.56
CA ILE A 101 -45.61 -2.35 2.34
C ILE A 101 -45.09 -1.67 3.62
N PHE A 102 -44.59 -0.44 3.49
CA PHE A 102 -44.12 0.36 4.62
C PHE A 102 -45.21 0.56 5.69
N LEU A 103 -46.41 0.89 5.28
CA LEU A 103 -47.55 1.06 6.21
C LEU A 103 -47.94 -0.25 6.88
N GLU A 104 -48.02 -1.33 6.13
CA GLU A 104 -48.38 -2.68 6.63
C GLU A 104 -47.36 -3.18 7.66
N ARG A 105 -46.07 -2.93 7.40
CA ARG A 105 -44.99 -3.42 8.26
C ARG A 105 -44.80 -2.59 9.51
N PHE A 106 -44.79 -1.24 9.37
CA PHE A 106 -44.43 -0.32 10.45
C PHE A 106 -45.62 0.48 11.01
N ASN A 107 -46.80 0.26 10.47
CA ASN A 107 -48.02 1.04 10.84
C ASN A 107 -47.81 2.57 10.77
N GLY A 108 -46.91 3.00 9.86
CA GLY A 108 -46.58 4.41 9.64
C GLY A 108 -45.55 4.99 10.62
N ASP A 109 -44.91 4.18 11.44
CA ASP A 109 -43.89 4.60 12.39
C ASP A 109 -42.49 4.57 11.73
N VAL A 110 -42.03 5.76 11.33
CA VAL A 110 -40.73 5.95 10.67
C VAL A 110 -39.56 5.53 11.60
N THR A 111 -39.68 5.79 12.91
CA THR A 111 -38.64 5.46 13.88
C THR A 111 -38.39 3.94 13.97
N LYS A 112 -39.50 3.16 13.94
CA LYS A 112 -39.40 1.70 13.90
C LYS A 112 -38.77 1.21 12.59
N ALA A 113 -39.13 1.84 11.48
CA ALA A 113 -38.53 1.52 10.19
C ALA A 113 -37.02 1.76 10.18
N GLU A 114 -36.59 2.90 10.68
CA GLU A 114 -35.15 3.21 10.83
C GLU A 114 -34.41 2.21 11.71
N GLN A 115 -35.01 1.81 12.86
CA GLN A 115 -34.38 0.80 13.73
C GLN A 115 -34.22 -0.57 13.05
N ASN A 116 -35.20 -0.97 12.22
CA ASN A 116 -35.04 -2.23 11.47
C ASN A 116 -34.03 -2.10 10.35
N LEU A 117 -34.03 -1.01 9.60
CA LEU A 117 -33.04 -0.71 8.58
C LEU A 117 -31.63 -0.67 9.19
N GLU A 118 -31.50 -0.07 10.36
CA GLU A 118 -30.27 -0.03 11.14
C GLU A 118 -29.72 -1.44 11.44
N SER A 119 -30.59 -2.34 11.88
CA SER A 119 -30.19 -3.72 12.15
C SER A 119 -29.74 -4.44 10.89
N LEU A 120 -30.48 -4.27 9.79
CA LEU A 120 -30.18 -4.82 8.49
C LEU A 120 -28.80 -4.33 7.96
N VAL A 121 -28.58 -3.02 8.05
CA VAL A 121 -27.30 -2.40 7.65
C VAL A 121 -26.15 -2.92 8.50
N ARG A 122 -26.35 -3.09 9.81
CA ARG A 122 -25.33 -3.64 10.71
C ARG A 122 -24.94 -5.05 10.31
N ASP A 123 -25.91 -5.90 10.07
CA ASP A 123 -25.68 -7.31 9.75
C ASP A 123 -25.00 -7.44 8.39
N ALA A 124 -25.46 -6.69 7.39
CA ALA A 124 -24.84 -6.63 6.06
C ALA A 124 -23.40 -6.08 6.13
N LYS A 125 -23.19 -4.98 6.84
CA LYS A 125 -21.85 -4.40 7.06
C LYS A 125 -20.92 -5.41 7.72
N ASN A 126 -21.35 -6.09 8.79
CA ASN A 126 -20.51 -7.05 9.48
C ASN A 126 -20.18 -8.27 8.59
N SER A 127 -21.15 -8.72 7.81
CA SER A 127 -20.96 -9.83 6.86
C SER A 127 -19.97 -9.47 5.76
N VAL A 128 -20.15 -8.31 5.11
CA VAL A 128 -19.27 -7.87 4.01
C VAL A 128 -17.86 -7.58 4.53
N ILE A 129 -17.73 -6.79 5.61
CA ILE A 129 -16.41 -6.47 6.19
C ILE A 129 -15.68 -7.75 6.67
N GLY A 130 -16.42 -8.74 7.17
CA GLY A 130 -15.86 -10.04 7.56
C GLY A 130 -15.29 -10.87 6.41
N GLN A 131 -15.61 -10.54 5.17
CA GLN A 131 -15.06 -11.20 3.97
C GLN A 131 -13.82 -10.48 3.42
N HIS A 132 -13.64 -9.20 3.76
CA HIS A 132 -12.51 -8.40 3.28
C HIS A 132 -11.35 -8.36 4.29
N PRO A 133 -10.10 -8.49 3.83
CA PRO A 133 -8.93 -8.31 4.68
C PRO A 133 -8.76 -6.83 5.06
N PHE A 134 -8.14 -6.56 6.19
CA PHE A 134 -7.88 -5.22 6.70
C PHE A 134 -7.20 -4.28 5.68
N ARG A 135 -6.36 -4.83 4.82
CA ARG A 135 -5.64 -4.11 3.78
C ARG A 135 -6.57 -3.42 2.77
N ASP A 136 -7.73 -4.02 2.48
CA ASP A 136 -8.70 -3.48 1.53
C ASP A 136 -9.40 -2.20 2.07
N LEU A 137 -9.34 -2.01 3.41
CA LEU A 137 -9.91 -0.87 4.11
C LEU A 137 -8.87 0.15 4.60
N ILE A 138 -7.67 -0.31 4.96
CA ILE A 138 -6.59 0.55 5.46
C ILE A 138 -5.27 0.11 4.82
N SER A 139 -4.82 0.89 3.84
CA SER A 139 -3.54 0.69 3.15
C SER A 139 -2.84 2.04 2.90
N PRO A 140 -1.50 2.08 2.95
CA PRO A 140 -0.75 3.25 2.52
C PRO A 140 -0.76 3.45 1.00
N ARG A 141 -1.23 2.47 0.23
CA ARG A 141 -1.37 2.53 -1.23
C ARG A 141 -2.85 2.62 -1.58
N GLU A 142 -3.24 3.62 -2.35
CA GLU A 142 -4.62 3.83 -2.79
C GLU A 142 -5.12 2.66 -3.67
N GLU A 143 -4.24 2.04 -4.44
CA GLU A 143 -4.57 0.89 -5.32
C GLU A 143 -5.08 -0.34 -4.55
N ASP A 144 -4.70 -0.48 -3.28
CA ASP A 144 -5.14 -1.58 -2.42
C ASP A 144 -6.52 -1.33 -1.78
N LEU A 145 -7.00 -0.07 -1.79
CA LEU A 145 -8.27 0.33 -1.15
C LEU A 145 -9.45 -0.05 -2.06
N LYS A 146 -10.45 -0.71 -1.48
CA LYS A 146 -11.63 -1.20 -2.21
C LYS A 146 -12.94 -0.66 -1.62
N PHE A 147 -12.97 0.61 -1.23
CA PHE A 147 -14.16 1.21 -0.63
C PHE A 147 -15.38 1.09 -1.52
N ASP A 148 -15.28 1.49 -2.78
CA ASP A 148 -16.41 1.49 -3.72
C ASP A 148 -17.04 0.10 -3.89
N ASN A 149 -16.19 -0.94 -3.91
CA ASN A 149 -16.66 -2.32 -4.01
C ASN A 149 -17.40 -2.73 -2.74
N ILE A 150 -16.81 -2.46 -1.57
CA ILE A 150 -17.37 -2.79 -0.25
C ILE A 150 -18.70 -2.06 -0.03
N GLU A 151 -18.78 -0.78 -0.36
CA GLU A 151 -19.99 0.03 -0.29
C GLU A 151 -21.09 -0.53 -1.20
N THR A 152 -20.74 -0.91 -2.42
CA THR A 152 -21.66 -1.54 -3.37
C THR A 152 -22.17 -2.89 -2.86
N GLU A 153 -21.30 -3.72 -2.31
CA GLU A 153 -21.66 -5.03 -1.73
C GLU A 153 -22.59 -4.86 -0.52
N ILE A 154 -22.36 -3.86 0.32
CA ILE A 154 -23.27 -3.54 1.44
C ILE A 154 -24.66 -3.18 0.91
N VAL A 155 -24.75 -2.29 -0.09
CA VAL A 155 -26.02 -1.91 -0.71
C VAL A 155 -26.75 -3.13 -1.29
N GLN A 156 -26.03 -3.97 -2.04
CA GLN A 156 -26.59 -5.18 -2.65
C GLN A 156 -27.12 -6.17 -1.60
N ALA A 157 -26.40 -6.31 -0.48
CA ALA A 157 -26.80 -7.21 0.60
C ALA A 157 -28.10 -6.81 1.27
N ILE A 158 -28.38 -5.50 1.37
CA ILE A 158 -29.59 -4.98 2.06
C ILE A 158 -30.74 -4.66 1.12
N GLN A 159 -30.49 -4.46 -0.18
CA GLN A 159 -31.46 -3.88 -1.10
C GLN A 159 -32.71 -4.72 -1.26
N ASN A 160 -32.58 -6.03 -1.37
CA ASN A 160 -33.72 -6.94 -1.58
C ASN A 160 -34.63 -6.94 -0.36
N GLU A 161 -34.09 -7.16 0.82
CA GLU A 161 -34.87 -7.19 2.08
C GLU A 161 -35.47 -5.81 2.40
N ALA A 162 -34.72 -4.75 2.23
CA ALA A 162 -35.21 -3.38 2.46
C ALA A 162 -36.38 -3.05 1.52
N LYS A 163 -36.33 -3.50 0.26
CA LYS A 163 -37.38 -3.23 -0.72
C LYS A 163 -38.58 -4.13 -0.55
N ASP A 164 -38.39 -5.44 -0.47
CA ASP A 164 -39.45 -6.42 -0.53
C ASP A 164 -40.19 -6.56 0.80
N ASP A 165 -39.47 -6.49 1.93
CA ASP A 165 -40.05 -6.68 3.25
C ASP A 165 -40.41 -5.37 3.95
N TYR A 166 -39.70 -4.26 3.65
CA TYR A 166 -39.87 -3.00 4.34
C TYR A 166 -40.46 -1.90 3.45
N GLY A 167 -40.52 -2.08 2.13
CA GLY A 167 -40.98 -1.06 1.20
C GLY A 167 -40.03 0.16 1.14
N MET A 168 -38.76 -0.04 1.50
CA MET A 168 -37.73 1.00 1.51
C MET A 168 -36.73 0.71 0.41
N GLN A 169 -36.27 1.73 -0.29
CA GLN A 169 -35.19 1.64 -1.27
C GLN A 169 -33.94 2.31 -0.71
N VAL A 170 -32.85 1.55 -0.63
CA VAL A 170 -31.55 2.08 -0.30
C VAL A 170 -30.86 2.54 -1.59
N GLU A 171 -30.53 3.83 -1.67
CA GLU A 171 -29.91 4.43 -2.84
C GLU A 171 -28.40 4.30 -2.79
N PHE A 172 -27.82 4.49 -1.61
CA PHE A 172 -26.40 4.35 -1.37
C PHE A 172 -26.10 4.01 0.08
N ALA A 173 -24.98 3.37 0.32
CA ALA A 173 -24.34 3.27 1.62
C ALA A 173 -22.88 3.68 1.46
N GLY A 174 -22.34 4.42 2.42
CA GLY A 174 -20.96 4.88 2.39
C GLY A 174 -20.26 4.75 3.73
N ILE A 175 -18.95 4.58 3.72
CA ILE A 175 -18.12 4.55 4.90
C ILE A 175 -17.68 5.98 5.23
N LYS A 176 -18.22 6.53 6.33
CA LYS A 176 -17.92 7.89 6.76
C LYS A 176 -16.59 8.00 7.49
N GLN A 177 -16.32 7.04 8.36
CA GLN A 177 -15.11 7.04 9.17
C GLN A 177 -14.67 5.63 9.54
N LEU A 178 -13.34 5.45 9.54
CA LEU A 178 -12.67 4.25 10.02
C LEU A 178 -11.80 4.60 11.22
N GLY A 179 -11.81 3.72 12.21
CA GLY A 179 -10.99 3.87 13.40
C GLY A 179 -10.51 2.53 13.93
N LEU A 180 -9.50 2.59 14.80
CA LEU A 180 -9.03 1.43 15.54
C LEU A 180 -9.49 1.54 17.00
N PRO A 181 -9.94 0.45 17.63
CA PRO A 181 -10.29 0.46 19.05
C PRO A 181 -9.10 0.90 19.91
N GLU A 182 -9.31 1.82 20.84
CA GLU A 182 -8.26 2.35 21.72
C GLU A 182 -7.52 1.25 22.48
N SER A 183 -8.24 0.26 22.98
CA SER A 183 -7.69 -0.85 23.74
C SER A 183 -6.69 -1.73 22.97
N ASN A 184 -6.75 -1.71 21.64
CA ASN A 184 -5.91 -2.54 20.76
C ASN A 184 -4.96 -1.72 19.89
N THR A 185 -5.14 -0.41 19.82
CA THR A 185 -4.37 0.47 18.92
C THR A 185 -2.88 0.32 19.16
N GLN A 186 -2.45 0.31 20.41
CA GLN A 186 -1.02 0.18 20.75
C GLN A 186 -0.47 -1.20 20.37
N LYS A 187 -1.19 -2.29 20.68
CA LYS A 187 -0.78 -3.66 20.31
C LYS A 187 -0.76 -3.88 18.81
N VAL A 188 -1.71 -3.29 18.09
CA VAL A 188 -1.74 -3.35 16.61
C VAL A 188 -0.54 -2.61 16.04
N PHE A 189 -0.24 -1.41 16.51
CA PHE A 189 0.94 -0.66 16.07
C PHE A 189 2.25 -1.35 16.41
N GLU A 190 2.37 -1.95 17.60
CA GLU A 190 3.54 -2.74 17.99
C GLU A 190 3.73 -3.95 17.06
N ARG A 191 2.65 -4.67 16.75
CA ARG A 191 2.69 -5.79 15.80
C ARG A 191 3.07 -5.32 14.39
N MET A 192 2.44 -4.25 13.88
CA MET A 192 2.78 -3.69 12.58
C MET A 192 4.24 -3.22 12.51
N ARG A 193 4.74 -2.63 13.60
CA ARG A 193 6.15 -2.24 13.73
C ARG A 193 7.07 -3.44 13.71
N ALA A 194 6.73 -4.49 14.45
CA ALA A 194 7.49 -5.75 14.47
C ALA A 194 7.51 -6.44 13.11
N ASP A 195 6.38 -6.49 12.41
CA ASP A 195 6.28 -7.06 11.05
C ASP A 195 7.12 -6.26 10.05
N ARG A 196 7.07 -4.93 10.11
CA ARG A 196 7.93 -4.07 9.28
C ARG A 196 9.42 -4.28 9.60
N GLN A 197 9.76 -4.39 10.88
CA GLN A 197 11.14 -4.58 11.29
C GLN A 197 11.69 -5.94 10.85
N ARG A 198 10.84 -6.99 10.84
CA ARG A 198 11.20 -8.29 10.27
C ARG A 198 11.48 -8.19 8.77
N LEU A 199 10.63 -7.48 8.02
CA LEU A 199 10.81 -7.26 6.58
C LEU A 199 12.08 -6.45 6.27
N VAL A 200 12.36 -5.40 7.06
CA VAL A 200 13.60 -4.62 6.96
C VAL A 200 14.83 -5.50 7.19
N LYS A 201 14.82 -6.33 8.25
CA LYS A 201 15.94 -7.26 8.53
C LYS A 201 16.13 -8.29 7.42
N GLN A 202 15.04 -8.77 6.82
CA GLN A 202 15.10 -9.67 5.68
C GLN A 202 15.80 -8.99 4.49
N PHE A 203 15.36 -7.80 4.09
CA PHE A 203 15.99 -7.06 2.99
C PHE A 203 17.44 -6.65 3.27
N GLN A 204 17.73 -6.29 4.52
CA GLN A 204 19.13 -6.04 4.92
C GLN A 204 19.99 -7.29 4.78
N GLY A 205 19.52 -8.43 5.30
CA GLY A 205 20.24 -9.70 5.15
C GLY A 205 20.43 -10.13 3.69
N GLU A 206 19.41 -9.97 2.86
CA GLU A 206 19.54 -10.22 1.42
C GLU A 206 20.53 -9.26 0.75
N GLY A 207 20.49 -7.97 1.14
CA GLY A 207 21.43 -6.97 0.64
C GLY A 207 22.87 -7.24 1.05
N GLU A 208 23.11 -7.59 2.31
CA GLU A 208 24.43 -7.95 2.83
C GLU A 208 24.97 -9.22 2.16
N SER A 209 24.12 -10.24 1.99
CA SER A 209 24.49 -11.47 1.29
C SER A 209 24.89 -11.22 -0.15
N ARG A 210 24.12 -10.41 -0.89
CA ARG A 210 24.46 -10.02 -2.27
C ARG A 210 25.72 -9.17 -2.34
N ALA A 211 25.91 -8.25 -1.40
CA ALA A 211 27.11 -7.44 -1.34
C ALA A 211 28.36 -8.29 -1.06
N MET A 212 28.26 -9.27 -0.16
CA MET A 212 29.35 -10.21 0.13
C MET A 212 29.66 -11.08 -1.09
N GLU A 213 28.65 -11.58 -1.79
CA GLU A 213 28.83 -12.36 -3.03
C GLU A 213 29.55 -11.55 -4.11
N ILE A 214 29.13 -10.29 -4.33
CA ILE A 214 29.76 -9.40 -5.32
C ILE A 214 31.23 -9.12 -4.95
N ARG A 215 31.50 -8.80 -3.66
CA ARG A 215 32.89 -8.56 -3.20
C ARG A 215 33.74 -9.80 -3.37
N SER A 216 33.27 -10.96 -2.94
CA SER A 216 34.01 -12.22 -3.07
C SER A 216 34.30 -12.56 -4.52
N LYS A 217 33.34 -12.37 -5.43
CA LYS A 217 33.59 -12.55 -6.87
C LYS A 217 34.60 -11.56 -7.42
N ALA A 218 34.54 -10.29 -7.02
CA ALA A 218 35.45 -9.26 -7.45
C ALA A 218 36.90 -9.52 -6.93
N GLU A 219 37.03 -9.92 -5.66
CA GLU A 219 38.32 -10.28 -5.05
C GLU A 219 38.93 -11.52 -5.72
N ALA A 220 38.11 -12.55 -5.96
CA ALA A 220 38.58 -13.74 -6.69
C ALA A 220 39.05 -13.42 -8.12
N GLU A 221 38.27 -12.58 -8.82
CA GLU A 221 38.63 -12.15 -10.17
C GLU A 221 39.90 -11.28 -10.19
N SER A 222 40.04 -10.34 -9.24
CA SER A 222 41.25 -9.53 -9.06
C SER A 222 42.46 -10.41 -8.79
N THR A 223 42.33 -11.38 -7.89
CA THR A 223 43.38 -12.34 -7.57
C THR A 223 43.76 -13.19 -8.79
N ARG A 224 42.76 -13.62 -9.57
CA ARG A 224 42.98 -14.38 -10.81
C ARG A 224 43.78 -13.57 -11.84
N ILE A 225 43.38 -12.31 -12.05
CA ILE A 225 44.07 -11.40 -12.99
C ILE A 225 45.50 -11.15 -12.55
N LEU A 226 45.73 -10.87 -11.25
CA LEU A 226 47.06 -10.65 -10.70
C LEU A 226 47.95 -11.90 -10.84
N ASN A 227 47.42 -13.08 -10.57
CA ASN A 227 48.17 -14.31 -10.71
C ASN A 227 48.50 -14.65 -12.18
N GLN A 228 47.56 -14.37 -13.09
CA GLN A 228 47.84 -14.50 -14.54
C GLN A 228 48.90 -13.52 -15.00
N ALA A 229 48.82 -12.25 -14.58
CA ALA A 229 49.85 -11.27 -14.92
C ALA A 229 51.23 -11.64 -14.36
N LYS A 230 51.30 -12.13 -13.11
CA LYS A 230 52.57 -12.64 -12.53
C LYS A 230 53.10 -13.83 -13.28
N ALA A 231 52.23 -14.79 -13.65
CA ALA A 231 52.69 -15.95 -14.44
C ALA A 231 53.22 -15.53 -15.80
N GLN A 232 52.56 -14.59 -16.48
CA GLN A 232 53.07 -14.04 -17.76
C GLN A 232 54.37 -13.26 -17.59
N ALA A 233 54.51 -12.49 -16.51
CA ALA A 233 55.78 -11.80 -16.22
C ALA A 233 56.92 -12.79 -16.02
N ILE A 234 56.72 -13.83 -15.22
CA ILE A 234 57.73 -14.91 -15.01
C ILE A 234 58.06 -15.62 -16.33
N GLU A 235 57.08 -15.88 -17.17
CA GLU A 235 57.29 -16.51 -18.48
C GLU A 235 58.11 -15.60 -19.40
N ILE A 236 57.81 -14.30 -19.46
CA ILE A 236 58.55 -13.31 -20.24
C ILE A 236 59.99 -13.16 -19.71
N GLU A 237 60.16 -13.07 -18.39
CA GLU A 237 61.46 -13.01 -17.74
C GLU A 237 62.30 -14.29 -18.08
N GLY A 238 61.66 -15.45 -17.93
CA GLY A 238 62.36 -16.74 -18.28
C GLY A 238 62.73 -16.86 -19.76
N GLN A 239 61.86 -16.36 -20.64
CA GLN A 239 62.18 -16.31 -22.07
C GLN A 239 63.34 -15.32 -22.36
N ALA A 240 63.32 -14.17 -21.73
CA ALA A 240 64.39 -13.17 -21.85
C ALA A 240 65.71 -13.69 -21.30
N GLU A 241 65.69 -14.33 -20.14
CA GLU A 241 66.89 -14.98 -19.58
C GLU A 241 67.42 -16.08 -20.48
N ALA A 242 66.53 -16.91 -21.04
CA ALA A 242 66.97 -17.97 -21.99
C ALA A 242 67.65 -17.39 -23.25
N GLN A 243 67.06 -16.30 -23.78
CA GLN A 243 67.69 -15.58 -24.91
C GLN A 243 69.01 -14.92 -24.51
N ALA A 244 69.09 -14.30 -23.34
CA ALA A 244 70.35 -13.71 -22.84
C ALA A 244 71.45 -14.77 -22.69
N ASN A 245 71.08 -15.94 -22.14
CA ASN A 245 72.01 -17.06 -22.02
C ASN A 245 72.55 -17.55 -23.38
N GLU A 246 71.81 -17.48 -24.44
CA GLU A 246 72.22 -17.79 -25.76
C GLU A 246 73.30 -16.81 -26.29
N TYR A 247 73.16 -15.53 -25.99
CA TYR A 247 74.18 -14.52 -26.27
C TYR A 247 75.37 -14.63 -25.33
N TYR A 248 75.20 -15.05 -24.07
CA TYR A 248 76.33 -15.28 -23.14
C TYR A 248 77.26 -16.43 -23.57
N LYS A 249 76.82 -17.32 -24.45
CA LYS A 249 77.76 -18.35 -25.04
C LYS A 249 78.92 -17.70 -25.75
N VAL A 250 78.80 -16.50 -26.31
CA VAL A 250 79.89 -15.73 -26.95
C VAL A 250 80.97 -15.34 -25.92
N PHE A 251 80.61 -15.18 -24.64
CA PHE A 251 81.53 -14.85 -23.55
C PHE A 251 82.44 -16.06 -23.16
N GLN A 252 82.13 -17.29 -23.62
CA GLN A 252 83.06 -18.44 -23.47
C GLN A 252 84.36 -18.25 -24.26
N GLU A 253 84.31 -17.39 -25.26
CA GLU A 253 85.47 -17.03 -26.02
C GLU A 253 86.41 -16.03 -25.28
N ASN A 254 85.91 -15.29 -24.32
CA ASN A 254 86.64 -14.34 -23.48
C ASN A 254 86.20 -14.37 -22.02
N PRO A 255 86.73 -15.31 -21.21
CA PRO A 255 86.26 -15.51 -19.81
C PRO A 255 86.50 -14.29 -18.89
N GLU A 256 87.52 -13.51 -19.14
CA GLU A 256 87.92 -12.35 -18.33
C GLU A 256 86.85 -11.21 -18.48
N LEU A 257 86.37 -11.03 -19.72
CA LEU A 257 85.26 -10.06 -19.98
C LEU A 257 83.94 -10.52 -19.35
N ALA A 258 83.69 -11.82 -19.36
CA ALA A 258 82.46 -12.38 -18.73
C ALA A 258 82.49 -12.18 -17.20
N GLU A 259 83.61 -12.41 -16.56
CA GLU A 259 83.76 -12.19 -15.10
C GLU A 259 83.58 -10.71 -14.71
N LEU A 260 84.11 -9.80 -15.54
CA LEU A 260 83.97 -8.38 -15.37
C LEU A 260 82.49 -7.94 -15.45
N LEU A 261 81.81 -8.39 -16.50
CA LEU A 261 80.41 -8.02 -16.70
C LEU A 261 79.47 -8.59 -15.64
N LEU A 262 79.64 -9.86 -15.28
CA LEU A 262 78.87 -10.50 -14.21
C LEU A 262 79.19 -9.84 -12.84
N GLY A 263 80.41 -9.42 -12.64
CA GLY A 263 80.84 -8.68 -11.46
C GLY A 263 80.17 -7.29 -11.36
N LEU A 264 80.02 -6.58 -12.48
CA LEU A 264 79.32 -5.28 -12.54
C LEU A 264 77.83 -5.45 -12.34
N GLU A 265 77.22 -6.49 -12.91
CA GLU A 265 75.81 -6.77 -12.73
C GLU A 265 75.45 -7.13 -11.26
N ALA A 266 76.31 -7.96 -10.65
CA ALA A 266 76.17 -8.26 -9.21
C ALA A 266 76.40 -7.04 -8.36
N LEU A 267 77.29 -6.13 -8.71
CA LEU A 267 77.48 -4.85 -8.02
C LEU A 267 76.25 -3.92 -8.17
N GLU A 268 75.67 -3.83 -9.39
CA GLU A 268 74.41 -3.07 -9.64
C GLU A 268 73.25 -3.62 -8.82
N ALA A 269 73.08 -4.94 -8.80
CA ALA A 269 72.07 -5.60 -8.04
C ALA A 269 72.25 -5.35 -6.53
N ALA A 270 73.46 -5.39 -6.02
CA ALA A 270 73.76 -5.13 -4.61
C ALA A 270 73.58 -3.68 -4.20
N THR A 271 73.67 -2.71 -5.13
CA THR A 271 73.51 -1.26 -4.84
C THR A 271 72.15 -0.71 -5.15
N LYS A 272 71.27 -1.49 -5.75
CA LYS A 272 69.91 -1.03 -6.17
C LYS A 272 68.97 -0.64 -5.00
N GLU A 273 69.17 -1.19 -3.82
CA GLU A 273 68.47 -0.81 -2.60
C GLU A 273 69.42 -0.03 -1.68
N LYS A 274 68.86 0.84 -0.82
CA LYS A 274 69.65 1.64 0.16
C LYS A 274 70.36 0.71 1.16
N THR A 275 71.37 0.03 0.71
CA THR A 275 72.13 -0.99 1.48
C THR A 275 73.53 -0.44 1.82
N THR A 276 73.93 -0.62 3.03
CA THR A 276 75.36 -0.37 3.41
C THR A 276 76.07 -1.66 3.29
N ILE A 277 76.98 -1.74 2.28
CA ILE A 277 77.75 -2.91 2.04
C ILE A 277 79.12 -2.78 2.78
N VAL A 278 79.36 -3.75 3.64
CA VAL A 278 80.71 -3.92 4.26
C VAL A 278 81.34 -5.12 3.63
N ALA A 279 82.29 -4.84 2.75
CA ALA A 279 82.94 -5.92 2.00
C ALA A 279 84.47 -5.70 2.08
N ASP A 280 85.24 -6.85 2.01
CA ASP A 280 86.69 -6.83 1.85
C ASP A 280 87.01 -6.41 0.39
N PRO A 281 87.80 -5.37 0.18
CA PRO A 281 88.19 -4.89 -1.14
C PRO A 281 88.94 -5.96 -2.02
N SER A 282 89.39 -7.06 -1.43
CA SER A 282 90.03 -8.16 -2.16
C SER A 282 89.06 -9.21 -2.72
N THR A 283 87.75 -9.08 -2.35
CA THR A 283 86.72 -10.06 -2.77
C THR A 283 85.97 -9.62 -4.04
N PRO A 284 85.85 -10.47 -5.06
CA PRO A 284 85.02 -10.16 -6.22
C PRO A 284 83.57 -9.90 -5.80
N PRO A 285 82.87 -8.93 -6.36
CA PRO A 285 83.26 -7.97 -7.41
C PRO A 285 83.95 -6.69 -6.91
N PHE A 286 84.17 -6.53 -5.61
CA PHE A 286 84.75 -5.29 -5.01
C PHE A 286 86.17 -5.04 -5.28
N ASN A 287 86.92 -6.11 -5.73
CA ASN A 287 88.30 -5.99 -6.21
C ASN A 287 88.48 -5.06 -7.41
N LEU A 288 87.38 -4.86 -8.21
CA LEU A 288 87.37 -3.94 -9.37
C LEU A 288 87.63 -2.47 -8.94
N PHE A 289 87.28 -2.09 -7.69
CA PHE A 289 87.51 -0.75 -7.16
C PHE A 289 88.97 -0.49 -6.74
N ARG A 290 89.73 -1.57 -6.53
CA ARG A 290 91.17 -1.49 -6.10
C ARG A 290 92.13 -1.50 -7.26
N GLU A 291 91.89 -2.28 -8.30
CA GLU A 291 92.82 -2.52 -9.41
C GLU A 291 92.55 -1.68 -10.65
N GLY A 292 91.69 -0.69 -10.60
CA GLY A 292 91.36 0.15 -11.77
C GLY A 292 91.32 -0.60 -13.12
N VAL A 293 90.33 -0.28 -13.93
CA VAL A 293 90.11 -0.92 -15.26
C VAL A 293 91.34 -0.93 -16.22
N GLY A 294 92.40 -0.23 -15.82
CA GLY A 294 93.59 -0.11 -16.63
C GLY A 294 94.63 -1.29 -16.54
N GLU A 295 94.57 -2.10 -15.48
CA GLU A 295 95.49 -3.25 -15.34
C GLU A 295 94.97 -4.53 -15.97
N LEU A 296 93.70 -4.71 -16.15
CA LEU A 296 93.08 -5.86 -16.79
C LEU A 296 93.33 -5.90 -18.33
N THR A 297 93.67 -4.76 -18.92
CA THR A 297 93.94 -4.65 -20.36
C THR A 297 95.44 -4.70 -20.68
N GLY A 298 96.29 -4.69 -19.65
CA GLY A 298 97.76 -4.56 -19.84
C GLY A 298 98.60 -5.83 -19.79
N ARG A 299 97.97 -7.03 -19.56
CA ARG A 299 98.76 -8.26 -19.31
C ARG A 299 99.03 -9.13 -20.55
N ASN A 300 98.85 -8.61 -21.74
CA ASN A 300 99.19 -9.37 -22.97
C ASN A 300 100.11 -8.60 -23.91
N GLN A 301 101.24 -8.04 -23.36
CA GLN A 301 102.44 -7.73 -24.18
C GLN A 301 103.65 -8.18 -23.41
N ASN A 302 103.93 -9.53 -23.39
CA ASN A 302 105.25 -10.13 -23.39
C ASN A 302 105.20 -11.65 -23.16
N LYS A 303 105.10 -12.42 -24.19
CA LYS A 303 105.97 -13.52 -24.67
C LYS A 303 105.36 -14.22 -25.85
#